data_47b1efa5345a6e1a233eb849229a1138
#
_entry.id   47b1efa5345a6e1a233eb849229a1138
#
_cell.length_a   1.000
_cell.length_b   1.000
_cell.length_c   1.000
_cell.angle_alpha   90.00
_cell.angle_beta   90.00
_cell.angle_gamma   90.00
#
_symmetry.space_group_name_H-M   'P 1'
#
loop_
_entity.id
_entity.type
_entity.pdbx_description
1 polymer ?
#
loop_
_entity_poly.entity_id
_entity_poly.type
_entity_poly.pdbx_seq_one_letter_code
_entity_poly.pdbx_strand_id
1 'polypeptide(L)'
;MKLLHLGTVSLHFVAVEMLVGGLLLAVLFSLSRNPQSNTTARALARRLTVVMTYVINLGVPPLLFAQVLYGRALYTSSVLIGVYWISIIGILILTYWLLYRFTARLDAGKSAWWVGLIAWLLAGTVARLLSTNMTLMLRPEVWRSMYSASAMGAYLPTGDPTLEPRWLMMMAGGFFIGGLWLLYLSGRATFTAEAKIYMAAMGGRIAAGCGIVYLAAGVWAAGVQPASVKAGLAGQSAYPLYRLSGDAGYVWLALVVAAVVVAAIAGFGKVVAAWTSWTAVLLAVLVEIMLVVYRDGVRDLTLLSKNYDVWDRVVVTNWGVVGLFLVLFVGGLGVIGWLVSVVARAQKVMEGAA
;
A
#
# COMPACT_ATOMS: atom_id res chain seq x y z
N MET A 1 -14.27 -12.54 -10.66
CA MET A 1 -14.18 -11.89 -9.33
C MET A 1 -12.75 -11.87 -8.77
N LYS A 2 -12.03 -13.02 -8.66
CA LYS A 2 -10.65 -13.06 -8.14
C LYS A 2 -9.70 -12.11 -8.87
N LEU A 3 -9.65 -12.11 -10.20
CA LEU A 3 -8.77 -11.23 -10.97
C LEU A 3 -9.07 -9.74 -10.72
N LEU A 4 -10.34 -9.37 -10.62
CA LEU A 4 -10.73 -7.99 -10.28
C LEU A 4 -10.30 -7.61 -8.87
N HIS A 5 -10.43 -8.53 -7.90
CA HIS A 5 -9.91 -8.35 -6.56
C HIS A 5 -8.41 -8.12 -6.57
N LEU A 6 -7.64 -9.00 -7.21
CA LEU A 6 -6.18 -8.89 -7.30
C LEU A 6 -5.74 -7.57 -7.94
N GLY A 7 -6.34 -7.20 -9.08
CA GLY A 7 -6.00 -5.95 -9.77
C GLY A 7 -6.30 -4.70 -8.93
N THR A 8 -7.47 -4.66 -8.28
CA THR A 8 -7.85 -3.50 -7.46
C THR A 8 -7.05 -3.42 -6.16
N VAL A 9 -6.72 -4.55 -5.52
CA VAL A 9 -5.82 -4.58 -4.35
C VAL A 9 -4.43 -4.09 -4.71
N SER A 10 -3.88 -4.50 -5.87
CA SER A 10 -2.55 -4.08 -6.30
C SER A 10 -2.46 -2.56 -6.48
N LEU A 11 -3.44 -1.97 -7.14
CA LEU A 11 -3.52 -0.51 -7.28
C LEU A 11 -3.66 0.21 -5.93
N HIS A 12 -4.50 -0.33 -5.05
CA HIS A 12 -4.70 0.21 -3.71
C HIS A 12 -3.40 0.18 -2.90
N PHE A 13 -2.65 -0.92 -2.94
CA PHE A 13 -1.41 -1.05 -2.17
C PHE A 13 -0.31 -0.10 -2.64
N VAL A 14 -0.14 0.10 -3.95
CA VAL A 14 0.76 1.15 -4.45
C VAL A 14 0.42 2.50 -3.83
N ALA A 15 -0.88 2.88 -3.81
CA ALA A 15 -1.31 4.14 -3.22
C ALA A 15 -1.10 4.20 -1.69
N VAL A 16 -1.39 3.11 -0.97
CA VAL A 16 -1.18 3.02 0.50
C VAL A 16 0.29 3.17 0.85
N GLU A 17 1.19 2.48 0.15
CA GLU A 17 2.61 2.53 0.42
C GLU A 17 3.22 3.90 0.06
N MET A 18 2.75 4.50 -1.05
CA MET A 18 3.09 5.91 -1.34
C MET A 18 2.63 6.86 -0.23
N LEU A 19 1.43 6.66 0.34
CA LEU A 19 0.94 7.49 1.44
C LEU A 19 1.78 7.28 2.71
N VAL A 20 1.94 6.05 3.15
CA VAL A 20 2.62 5.72 4.41
C VAL A 20 4.10 6.13 4.35
N GLY A 21 4.82 5.73 3.32
CA GLY A 21 6.23 6.07 3.15
C GLY A 21 6.41 7.55 2.82
N GLY A 22 5.67 8.07 1.85
CA GLY A 22 5.79 9.46 1.40
C GLY A 22 5.47 10.48 2.50
N LEU A 23 4.49 10.19 3.37
CA LEU A 23 4.12 11.11 4.45
C LEU A 23 5.20 11.20 5.52
N LEU A 24 5.75 10.06 5.98
CA LEU A 24 6.85 10.12 6.95
C LEU A 24 8.13 10.70 6.34
N LEU A 25 8.43 10.39 5.07
CA LEU A 25 9.53 11.03 4.36
C LEU A 25 9.35 12.55 4.26
N ALA A 26 8.14 13.03 3.96
CA ALA A 26 7.85 14.48 3.96
C ALA A 26 8.06 15.12 5.33
N VAL A 27 7.66 14.41 6.42
CA VAL A 27 7.93 14.85 7.81
C VAL A 27 9.43 14.93 8.05
N LEU A 28 10.18 13.86 7.77
CA LEU A 28 11.62 13.79 8.02
C LEU A 28 12.38 14.86 7.23
N PHE A 29 12.06 15.05 5.96
CA PHE A 29 12.67 16.10 5.13
C PHE A 29 12.32 17.51 5.62
N SER A 30 11.15 17.72 6.21
CA SER A 30 10.74 19.02 6.77
C SER A 30 11.50 19.42 8.04
N LEU A 31 12.17 18.48 8.69
CA LEU A 31 13.01 18.74 9.87
C LEU A 31 14.40 19.27 9.51
N SER A 32 14.82 19.10 8.26
CA SER A 32 16.14 19.52 7.81
C SER A 32 16.19 21.02 7.50
N ARG A 33 17.34 21.63 7.76
CA ARG A 33 17.61 23.01 7.36
C ARG A 33 18.10 23.13 5.90
N ASN A 34 18.32 22.00 5.22
CA ASN A 34 18.75 21.99 3.82
C ASN A 34 17.59 22.44 2.90
N PRO A 35 17.80 23.46 2.03
CA PRO A 35 16.78 23.96 1.10
C PRO A 35 16.20 22.86 0.20
N GLN A 36 17.04 21.94 -0.29
CA GLN A 36 16.62 20.85 -1.17
C GLN A 36 15.75 19.83 -0.43
N SER A 37 16.03 19.60 0.86
CA SER A 37 15.19 18.80 1.74
C SER A 37 13.80 19.40 1.90
N ASN A 38 13.71 20.71 2.16
CA ASN A 38 12.44 21.42 2.29
C ASN A 38 11.66 21.44 0.98
N THR A 39 12.34 21.58 -0.15
CA THR A 39 11.72 21.47 -1.49
C THR A 39 11.13 20.06 -1.69
N THR A 40 11.87 19.02 -1.30
CA THR A 40 11.41 17.62 -1.36
C THR A 40 10.21 17.39 -0.44
N ALA A 41 10.24 17.91 0.79
CA ALA A 41 9.12 17.81 1.73
C ALA A 41 7.83 18.42 1.16
N ARG A 42 7.91 19.64 0.62
CA ARG A 42 6.76 20.31 -0.04
C ARG A 42 6.28 19.55 -1.27
N ALA A 43 7.20 19.04 -2.09
CA ALA A 43 6.89 18.27 -3.28
C ALA A 43 6.10 17.00 -2.96
N LEU A 44 6.46 16.28 -1.88
CA LEU A 44 5.72 15.13 -1.38
C LEU A 44 4.38 15.56 -0.79
N ALA A 45 4.37 16.51 0.17
CA ALA A 45 3.17 16.90 0.90
C ALA A 45 2.03 17.34 -0.04
N ARG A 46 2.31 18.15 -1.06
CA ARG A 46 1.31 18.58 -2.04
C ARG A 46 0.70 17.43 -2.82
N ARG A 47 1.47 16.38 -3.11
CA ARG A 47 0.99 15.20 -3.85
C ARG A 47 0.27 14.20 -2.96
N LEU A 48 0.60 14.16 -1.68
CA LEU A 48 0.00 13.22 -0.73
C LEU A 48 -1.49 13.47 -0.50
N THR A 49 -1.99 14.69 -0.66
CA THR A 49 -3.42 14.98 -0.61
C THR A 49 -4.18 14.27 -1.73
N VAL A 50 -3.58 14.22 -2.93
CA VAL A 50 -4.13 13.48 -4.08
C VAL A 50 -3.95 11.97 -3.88
N VAL A 51 -2.79 11.52 -3.39
CA VAL A 51 -2.54 10.10 -3.07
C VAL A 51 -3.55 9.59 -2.04
N MET A 52 -3.90 10.39 -1.02
CA MET A 52 -4.93 10.03 -0.04
C MET A 52 -6.30 9.81 -0.69
N THR A 53 -6.66 10.61 -1.68
CA THR A 53 -7.88 10.40 -2.47
C THR A 53 -7.84 9.06 -3.20
N TYR A 54 -6.69 8.69 -3.79
CA TYR A 54 -6.53 7.37 -4.41
C TYR A 54 -6.58 6.23 -3.39
N VAL A 55 -5.95 6.39 -2.22
CA VAL A 55 -6.02 5.38 -1.15
C VAL A 55 -7.46 5.06 -0.78
N ILE A 56 -8.28 6.09 -0.58
CA ILE A 56 -9.70 5.90 -0.22
C ILE A 56 -10.47 5.26 -1.38
N ASN A 57 -10.42 5.85 -2.56
CA ASN A 57 -11.24 5.41 -3.69
C ASN A 57 -10.83 4.05 -4.24
N LEU A 58 -9.53 3.75 -4.30
CA LEU A 58 -9.04 2.43 -4.73
C LEU A 58 -9.19 1.35 -3.64
N GLY A 59 -9.44 1.73 -2.38
CA GLY A 59 -9.66 0.79 -1.29
C GLY A 59 -11.09 0.21 -1.26
N VAL A 60 -12.07 0.93 -1.79
CA VAL A 60 -13.46 0.49 -1.81
C VAL A 60 -13.67 -0.76 -2.70
N PRO A 61 -13.23 -0.81 -3.96
CA PRO A 61 -13.44 -1.99 -4.81
C PRO A 61 -12.87 -3.28 -4.24
N PRO A 62 -11.61 -3.37 -3.77
CA PRO A 62 -11.10 -4.61 -3.20
C PRO A 62 -11.83 -5.03 -1.93
N LEU A 63 -12.32 -4.08 -1.12
CA LEU A 63 -13.14 -4.41 0.05
C LEU A 63 -14.47 -5.04 -0.36
N LEU A 64 -15.14 -4.50 -1.40
CA LEU A 64 -16.37 -5.07 -1.93
C LEU A 64 -16.14 -6.48 -2.50
N PHE A 65 -15.06 -6.69 -3.25
CA PHE A 65 -14.71 -8.02 -3.76
C PHE A 65 -14.37 -8.99 -2.63
N ALA A 66 -13.68 -8.53 -1.57
CA ALA A 66 -13.39 -9.35 -0.40
C ALA A 66 -14.67 -9.76 0.34
N GLN A 67 -15.70 -8.90 0.39
CA GLN A 67 -17.02 -9.22 0.94
C GLN A 67 -17.71 -10.35 0.15
N VAL A 68 -17.58 -10.36 -1.17
CA VAL A 68 -18.13 -11.42 -2.02
C VAL A 68 -17.33 -12.72 -1.86
N LEU A 69 -16.01 -12.64 -1.90
CA LEU A 69 -15.12 -13.81 -1.87
C LEU A 69 -15.05 -14.47 -0.50
N TYR A 70 -15.00 -13.66 0.56
CA TYR A 70 -14.72 -14.11 1.94
C TYR A 70 -15.86 -13.80 2.92
N GLY A 71 -17.04 -13.45 2.46
CA GLY A 71 -18.15 -12.85 3.19
C GLY A 71 -18.27 -13.23 4.65
N ARG A 72 -18.51 -14.53 4.95
CA ARG A 72 -18.68 -14.99 6.35
C ARG A 72 -17.47 -14.64 7.22
N ALA A 73 -16.26 -14.93 6.74
CA ALA A 73 -15.04 -14.70 7.50
C ALA A 73 -14.76 -13.19 7.67
N LEU A 74 -14.96 -12.39 6.62
CA LEU A 74 -14.75 -10.95 6.67
C LEU A 74 -15.76 -10.23 7.56
N TYR A 75 -17.04 -10.56 7.44
CA TYR A 75 -18.07 -9.95 8.31
C TYR A 75 -17.87 -10.34 9.77
N THR A 76 -17.58 -11.63 10.05
CA THR A 76 -17.31 -12.06 11.42
C THR A 76 -16.12 -11.31 12.01
N SER A 77 -14.99 -11.23 11.30
CA SER A 77 -13.82 -10.50 11.80
C SER A 77 -14.10 -9.02 12.03
N SER A 78 -14.88 -8.39 11.14
CA SER A 78 -15.25 -6.97 11.27
C SER A 78 -16.14 -6.70 12.48
N VAL A 79 -17.10 -7.59 12.77
CA VAL A 79 -17.96 -7.50 13.96
C VAL A 79 -17.15 -7.69 15.26
N LEU A 80 -16.20 -8.64 15.26
CA LEU A 80 -15.37 -8.93 16.43
C LEU A 80 -14.44 -7.78 16.85
N ILE A 81 -14.16 -6.84 15.95
CA ILE A 81 -13.43 -5.59 16.25
C ILE A 81 -14.30 -4.35 15.94
N GLY A 82 -15.61 -4.45 16.13
CA GLY A 82 -16.62 -3.51 15.65
C GLY A 82 -16.38 -2.06 16.02
N VAL A 83 -16.03 -1.77 17.28
CA VAL A 83 -15.69 -0.42 17.75
C VAL A 83 -14.52 0.15 16.94
N TYR A 84 -13.45 -0.61 16.77
CA TYR A 84 -12.28 -0.19 16.00
C TYR A 84 -12.59 -0.08 14.50
N TRP A 85 -13.42 -1.00 13.98
CA TRP A 85 -13.82 -0.99 12.58
C TRP A 85 -14.58 0.28 12.21
N ILE A 86 -15.54 0.69 13.04
CA ILE A 86 -16.31 1.92 12.83
C ILE A 86 -15.44 3.16 13.00
N SER A 87 -14.48 3.14 13.94
CA SER A 87 -13.59 4.27 14.20
C SER A 87 -12.70 4.62 13.01
N ILE A 88 -12.44 3.68 12.07
CA ILE A 88 -11.64 3.91 10.87
C ILE A 88 -12.15 5.14 10.09
N ILE A 89 -13.47 5.32 9.98
CA ILE A 89 -14.07 6.44 9.24
C ILE A 89 -13.65 7.78 9.85
N GLY A 90 -13.81 7.94 11.17
CA GLY A 90 -13.43 9.16 11.88
C GLY A 90 -11.93 9.43 11.82
N ILE A 91 -11.10 8.36 11.96
CA ILE A 91 -9.66 8.46 11.88
C ILE A 91 -9.21 8.89 10.47
N LEU A 92 -9.82 8.34 9.41
CA LEU A 92 -9.53 8.74 8.03
C LEU A 92 -9.87 10.21 7.77
N ILE A 93 -11.03 10.70 8.22
CA ILE A 93 -11.45 12.10 8.08
C ILE A 93 -10.42 13.01 8.76
N LEU A 94 -10.04 12.69 10.00
CA LEU A 94 -9.05 13.46 10.75
C LEU A 94 -7.67 13.42 10.08
N THR A 95 -7.23 12.25 9.61
CA THR A 95 -5.97 12.09 8.88
C THR A 95 -5.94 12.97 7.65
N TYR A 96 -7.02 12.97 6.87
CA TYR A 96 -7.11 13.75 5.65
C TYR A 96 -7.09 15.26 5.94
N TRP A 97 -7.80 15.71 6.96
CA TRP A 97 -7.77 17.10 7.41
C TRP A 97 -6.36 17.52 7.87
N LEU A 98 -5.68 16.69 8.67
CA LEU A 98 -4.30 16.95 9.10
C LEU A 98 -3.32 17.00 7.93
N LEU A 99 -3.50 16.18 6.91
CA LEU A 99 -2.66 16.19 5.72
C LEU A 99 -2.76 17.53 4.96
N TYR A 100 -3.97 18.07 4.80
CA TYR A 100 -4.14 19.42 4.25
C TYR A 100 -3.51 20.50 5.13
N ARG A 101 -3.67 20.40 6.46
CA ARG A 101 -3.04 21.33 7.42
C ARG A 101 -1.52 21.26 7.37
N PHE A 102 -0.96 20.06 7.24
CA PHE A 102 0.47 19.84 7.08
C PHE A 102 1.01 20.53 5.82
N THR A 103 0.35 20.29 4.69
CA THR A 103 0.73 20.89 3.40
C THR A 103 0.66 22.42 3.45
N ALA A 104 -0.46 22.98 3.92
CA ALA A 104 -0.65 24.42 4.00
C ALA A 104 0.39 25.10 4.92
N ARG A 105 0.79 24.47 6.03
CA ARG A 105 1.82 25.01 6.93
C ARG A 105 3.20 24.96 6.28
N LEU A 106 3.55 23.88 5.57
CA LEU A 106 4.82 23.78 4.81
C LEU A 106 4.90 24.84 3.71
N ASP A 107 3.80 25.06 2.99
CA ASP A 107 3.75 26.11 1.94
C ASP A 107 3.90 27.52 2.53
N ALA A 108 3.37 27.75 3.71
CA ALA A 108 3.54 29.01 4.46
C ALA A 108 4.93 29.15 5.14
N GLY A 109 5.85 28.20 4.93
CA GLY A 109 7.17 28.22 5.56
C GLY A 109 7.15 27.97 7.08
N LYS A 110 6.05 27.49 7.65
CA LYS A 110 5.89 27.27 9.09
C LYS A 110 6.29 25.85 9.47
N SER A 111 6.80 25.68 10.70
CA SER A 111 7.05 24.34 11.26
C SER A 111 5.75 23.52 11.28
N ALA A 112 5.82 22.31 10.72
CA ALA A 112 4.66 21.46 10.48
C ALA A 112 4.89 19.99 10.84
N TRP A 113 6.11 19.58 11.15
CA TRP A 113 6.51 18.18 11.32
C TRP A 113 5.57 17.39 12.25
N TRP A 114 5.15 18.00 13.38
CA TRP A 114 4.27 17.34 14.35
C TRP A 114 2.86 17.08 13.79
N VAL A 115 2.33 17.98 12.91
CA VAL A 115 1.04 17.77 12.24
C VAL A 115 1.14 16.60 11.28
N GLY A 116 2.22 16.54 10.48
CA GLY A 116 2.48 15.44 9.59
C GLY A 116 2.72 14.12 10.32
N LEU A 117 3.43 14.15 11.46
CA LEU A 117 3.66 12.96 12.29
C LEU A 117 2.35 12.41 12.87
N ILE A 118 1.47 13.26 13.39
CA ILE A 118 0.15 12.83 13.87
C ILE A 118 -0.67 12.24 12.71
N ALA A 119 -0.69 12.88 11.55
CA ALA A 119 -1.37 12.34 10.37
C ALA A 119 -0.81 10.96 9.97
N TRP A 120 0.51 10.78 10.04
CA TRP A 120 1.15 9.50 9.76
C TRP A 120 0.79 8.41 10.78
N LEU A 121 0.80 8.73 12.07
CA LEU A 121 0.40 7.80 13.13
C LEU A 121 -1.05 7.36 12.97
N LEU A 122 -1.95 8.28 12.63
CA LEU A 122 -3.36 7.97 12.39
C LEU A 122 -3.54 7.11 11.12
N ALA A 123 -2.84 7.41 10.02
CA ALA A 123 -2.84 6.58 8.82
C ALA A 123 -2.30 5.18 9.12
N GLY A 124 -1.22 5.08 9.90
CA GLY A 124 -0.66 3.82 10.38
C GLY A 124 -1.65 3.04 11.24
N THR A 125 -2.41 3.72 12.10
CA THR A 125 -3.47 3.10 12.92
C THR A 125 -4.54 2.48 12.04
N VAL A 126 -5.03 3.17 11.01
CA VAL A 126 -5.99 2.61 10.05
C VAL A 126 -5.41 1.39 9.34
N ALA A 127 -4.18 1.48 8.86
CA ALA A 127 -3.50 0.36 8.20
C ALA A 127 -3.34 -0.84 9.16
N ARG A 128 -3.02 -0.59 10.44
CA ARG A 128 -2.92 -1.65 11.48
C ARG A 128 -4.27 -2.31 11.74
N LEU A 129 -5.35 -1.53 11.89
CA LEU A 129 -6.69 -2.06 12.12
C LEU A 129 -7.18 -2.91 10.94
N LEU A 130 -6.99 -2.44 9.70
CA LEU A 130 -7.34 -3.22 8.51
C LEU A 130 -6.49 -4.50 8.39
N SER A 131 -5.19 -4.44 8.67
CA SER A 131 -4.31 -5.61 8.70
C SER A 131 -4.74 -6.60 9.78
N THR A 132 -5.13 -6.11 10.96
CA THR A 132 -5.66 -6.94 12.06
C THR A 132 -6.95 -7.61 11.67
N ASN A 133 -7.89 -6.90 11.03
CA ASN A 133 -9.13 -7.49 10.54
C ASN A 133 -8.88 -8.61 9.52
N MET A 134 -8.01 -8.36 8.54
CA MET A 134 -7.64 -9.37 7.54
C MET A 134 -6.91 -10.58 8.13
N THR A 135 -6.17 -10.40 9.24
CA THR A 135 -5.56 -11.50 9.98
C THR A 135 -6.60 -12.27 10.77
N LEU A 136 -7.49 -11.58 11.49
CA LEU A 136 -8.56 -12.19 12.28
C LEU A 136 -9.53 -12.98 11.42
N MET A 137 -9.77 -12.54 10.18
CA MET A 137 -10.55 -13.30 9.19
C MET A 137 -10.00 -14.72 8.96
N LEU A 138 -8.69 -14.90 9.09
CA LEU A 138 -8.00 -16.19 8.91
C LEU A 138 -7.93 -17.04 10.18
N ARG A 139 -8.55 -16.60 11.28
CA ARG A 139 -8.45 -17.23 12.61
C ARG A 139 -9.81 -17.61 13.20
N PRO A 140 -10.59 -18.48 12.55
CA PRO A 140 -11.92 -18.87 13.05
C PRO A 140 -11.86 -19.49 14.45
N GLU A 141 -10.74 -20.09 14.85
CA GLU A 141 -10.54 -20.70 16.16
C GLU A 141 -10.64 -19.72 17.34
N VAL A 142 -10.40 -18.42 17.12
CA VAL A 142 -10.45 -17.40 18.18
C VAL A 142 -11.77 -16.60 18.20
N TRP A 143 -12.64 -16.75 17.21
CA TRP A 143 -13.83 -15.92 17.08
C TRP A 143 -14.78 -16.02 18.28
N ARG A 144 -15.04 -17.24 18.75
CA ARG A 144 -15.96 -17.48 19.87
C ARG A 144 -15.43 -16.85 21.17
N SER A 145 -14.15 -17.01 21.47
CA SER A 145 -13.54 -16.46 22.68
C SER A 145 -13.51 -14.93 22.63
N MET A 146 -13.24 -14.34 21.47
CA MET A 146 -13.27 -12.88 21.29
C MET A 146 -14.67 -12.30 21.47
N TYR A 147 -15.69 -12.94 20.90
CA TYR A 147 -17.08 -12.50 21.07
C TYR A 147 -17.53 -12.58 22.53
N SER A 148 -17.12 -13.65 23.23
CA SER A 148 -17.41 -13.80 24.67
C SER A 148 -16.67 -12.76 25.53
N ALA A 149 -15.48 -12.32 25.10
CA ALA A 149 -14.71 -11.30 25.81
C ALA A 149 -15.30 -9.89 25.60
N SER A 150 -15.86 -9.60 24.42
CA SER A 150 -16.46 -8.31 24.10
C SER A 150 -17.46 -8.42 22.95
N ALA A 151 -18.75 -8.48 23.26
CA ALA A 151 -19.82 -8.50 22.27
C ALA A 151 -19.90 -7.20 21.45
N MET A 152 -19.37 -6.08 21.96
CA MET A 152 -19.29 -4.80 21.26
C MET A 152 -18.06 -4.69 20.34
N GLY A 153 -17.18 -5.69 20.31
CA GLY A 153 -15.98 -5.67 19.49
C GLY A 153 -14.93 -4.63 19.94
N ALA A 154 -14.78 -4.46 21.25
CA ALA A 154 -13.75 -3.58 21.84
C ALA A 154 -12.47 -4.34 22.25
N TYR A 155 -12.24 -5.50 21.65
CA TYR A 155 -11.09 -6.36 21.94
C TYR A 155 -10.27 -6.58 20.66
N LEU A 156 -8.93 -6.44 20.75
CA LEU A 156 -8.03 -6.72 19.63
C LEU A 156 -7.37 -8.10 19.81
N PRO A 157 -7.27 -8.91 18.76
CA PRO A 157 -6.67 -10.24 18.83
C PRO A 157 -5.16 -10.14 19.07
N THR A 158 -4.64 -11.09 19.84
CA THR A 158 -3.20 -11.25 20.12
C THR A 158 -2.71 -12.62 19.65
N GLY A 159 -1.40 -12.83 19.67
CA GLY A 159 -0.77 -14.15 19.49
C GLY A 159 -0.79 -14.69 18.06
N ASP A 160 -0.86 -13.85 17.03
CA ASP A 160 -0.66 -14.28 15.64
C ASP A 160 0.81 -14.11 15.24
N PRO A 161 1.54 -15.21 14.95
CA PRO A 161 2.95 -15.14 14.59
C PRO A 161 3.22 -14.44 13.25
N THR A 162 2.21 -14.33 12.39
CA THR A 162 2.34 -13.70 11.07
C THR A 162 2.10 -12.19 11.09
N LEU A 163 1.55 -11.65 12.18
CA LEU A 163 1.12 -10.24 12.24
C LEU A 163 2.31 -9.28 12.22
N GLU A 164 3.31 -9.51 13.06
CA GLU A 164 4.45 -8.61 13.19
C GLU A 164 5.37 -8.61 11.94
N PRO A 165 5.76 -9.76 11.37
CA PRO A 165 6.55 -9.74 10.14
C PRO A 165 5.81 -9.10 8.96
N ARG A 166 4.50 -9.29 8.85
CA ARG A 166 3.68 -8.62 7.83
C ARG A 166 3.56 -7.11 8.06
N TRP A 167 3.47 -6.70 9.35
CA TRP A 167 3.46 -5.29 9.69
C TRP A 167 4.79 -4.61 9.36
N LEU A 168 5.91 -5.22 9.77
CA LEU A 168 7.26 -4.72 9.42
C LEU A 168 7.45 -4.66 7.90
N MET A 169 7.02 -5.70 7.18
CA MET A 169 7.06 -5.73 5.73
C MET A 169 6.28 -4.56 5.11
N MET A 170 5.07 -4.28 5.56
CA MET A 170 4.25 -3.16 5.06
C MET A 170 4.90 -1.80 5.37
N MET A 171 5.47 -1.62 6.56
CA MET A 171 6.16 -0.37 6.91
C MET A 171 7.43 -0.16 6.07
N ALA A 172 8.27 -1.18 5.94
CA ALA A 172 9.47 -1.13 5.11
C ALA A 172 9.13 -0.94 3.63
N GLY A 173 8.07 -1.61 3.14
CA GLY A 173 7.52 -1.45 1.79
C GLY A 173 7.11 -0.01 1.51
N GLY A 174 6.41 0.64 2.45
CA GLY A 174 6.05 2.04 2.31
C GLY A 174 7.25 2.96 2.11
N PHE A 175 8.33 2.78 2.89
CA PHE A 175 9.57 3.56 2.70
C PHE A 175 10.29 3.19 1.40
N PHE A 176 10.32 1.91 1.05
CA PHE A 176 10.89 1.44 -0.20
C PHE A 176 10.18 2.08 -1.40
N ILE A 177 8.86 2.00 -1.47
CA ILE A 177 8.05 2.62 -2.53
C ILE A 177 8.14 4.16 -2.48
N GLY A 178 8.17 4.75 -1.29
CA GLY A 178 8.39 6.19 -1.10
C GLY A 178 9.73 6.66 -1.67
N GLY A 179 10.80 5.86 -1.49
CA GLY A 179 12.11 6.11 -2.10
C GLY A 179 12.09 5.97 -3.62
N LEU A 180 11.44 4.95 -4.17
CA LEU A 180 11.24 4.79 -5.62
C LEU A 180 10.41 5.94 -6.20
N TRP A 181 9.42 6.43 -5.46
CA TRP A 181 8.66 7.61 -5.86
C TRP A 181 9.53 8.87 -5.94
N LEU A 182 10.47 9.07 -5.02
CA LEU A 182 11.44 10.16 -5.11
C LEU A 182 12.35 10.02 -6.35
N LEU A 183 12.75 8.81 -6.72
CA LEU A 183 13.48 8.57 -7.98
C LEU A 183 12.64 8.98 -9.19
N TYR A 184 11.35 8.66 -9.20
CA TYR A 184 10.44 9.14 -10.24
C TYR A 184 10.37 10.67 -10.27
N LEU A 185 10.22 11.32 -9.12
CA LEU A 185 10.14 12.79 -9.04
C LEU A 185 11.43 13.47 -9.50
N SER A 186 12.60 12.87 -9.25
CA SER A 186 13.89 13.41 -9.70
C SER A 186 13.99 13.56 -11.22
N GLY A 187 13.25 12.76 -11.99
CA GLY A 187 13.18 12.85 -13.45
C GLY A 187 12.21 13.91 -13.98
N ARG A 188 11.46 14.63 -13.11
CA ARG A 188 10.46 15.60 -13.56
C ARG A 188 11.07 16.96 -13.88
N ALA A 189 10.59 17.59 -14.97
CA ALA A 189 11.10 18.87 -15.44
C ALA A 189 10.89 20.03 -14.45
N THR A 190 9.87 19.93 -13.59
CA THR A 190 9.44 20.94 -12.63
C THR A 190 10.42 21.26 -11.51
N PHE A 191 11.52 20.51 -11.38
CA PHE A 191 12.50 20.68 -10.30
C PHE A 191 13.84 21.20 -10.84
N THR A 192 14.55 22.01 -10.02
CA THR A 192 15.91 22.46 -10.32
C THR A 192 16.88 21.28 -10.36
N ALA A 193 18.05 21.45 -11.01
CA ALA A 193 19.05 20.40 -11.12
C ALA A 193 19.51 19.89 -9.74
N GLU A 194 19.70 20.80 -8.79
CA GLU A 194 20.11 20.45 -7.41
C GLU A 194 19.04 19.64 -6.69
N ALA A 195 17.76 20.02 -6.84
CA ALA A 195 16.64 19.28 -6.23
C ALA A 195 16.51 17.88 -6.84
N LYS A 196 16.69 17.74 -8.15
CA LYS A 196 16.69 16.45 -8.84
C LYS A 196 17.79 15.52 -8.32
N ILE A 197 19.02 16.03 -8.24
CA ILE A 197 20.18 15.28 -7.71
C ILE A 197 19.93 14.88 -6.26
N TYR A 198 19.40 15.79 -5.44
CA TYR A 198 19.06 15.51 -4.05
C TYR A 198 18.00 14.42 -3.93
N MET A 199 16.89 14.52 -4.69
CA MET A 199 15.81 13.52 -4.71
C MET A 199 16.31 12.16 -5.19
N ALA A 200 17.15 12.12 -6.24
CA ALA A 200 17.74 10.87 -6.72
C ALA A 200 18.65 10.24 -5.65
N ALA A 201 19.53 11.03 -5.04
CA ALA A 201 20.45 10.56 -4.02
C ALA A 201 19.71 10.02 -2.78
N MET A 202 18.78 10.79 -2.24
CA MET A 202 18.05 10.39 -1.03
C MET A 202 17.05 9.29 -1.32
N GLY A 203 16.27 9.42 -2.40
CA GLY A 203 15.26 8.41 -2.79
C GLY A 203 15.90 7.05 -3.06
N GLY A 204 17.01 7.04 -3.82
CA GLY A 204 17.73 5.79 -4.12
C GLY A 204 18.32 5.13 -2.88
N ARG A 205 18.93 5.90 -1.97
CA ARG A 205 19.49 5.34 -0.71
C ARG A 205 18.42 4.82 0.22
N ILE A 206 17.30 5.54 0.35
CA ILE A 206 16.15 5.11 1.16
C ILE A 206 15.55 3.83 0.55
N ALA A 207 15.29 3.81 -0.75
CA ALA A 207 14.75 2.63 -1.41
C ALA A 207 15.69 1.44 -1.30
N ALA A 208 17.00 1.62 -1.49
CA ALA A 208 17.97 0.54 -1.35
C ALA A 208 18.02 -0.01 0.08
N GLY A 209 18.13 0.84 1.09
CA GLY A 209 18.19 0.42 2.49
C GLY A 209 16.88 -0.22 2.97
N CYS A 210 15.74 0.44 2.74
CA CYS A 210 14.43 -0.08 3.15
C CYS A 210 14.00 -1.29 2.31
N GLY A 211 14.45 -1.41 1.06
CA GLY A 211 14.22 -2.58 0.23
C GLY A 211 14.88 -3.85 0.80
N ILE A 212 16.06 -3.73 1.40
CA ILE A 212 16.71 -4.86 2.11
C ILE A 212 15.87 -5.29 3.33
N VAL A 213 15.37 -4.33 4.12
CA VAL A 213 14.48 -4.63 5.26
C VAL A 213 13.16 -5.24 4.78
N TYR A 214 12.61 -4.75 3.67
CA TYR A 214 11.40 -5.27 3.03
C TYR A 214 11.57 -6.72 2.59
N LEU A 215 12.71 -7.06 1.95
CA LEU A 215 13.07 -8.44 1.61
C LEU A 215 13.16 -9.33 2.84
N ALA A 216 13.91 -8.90 3.86
CA ALA A 216 14.10 -9.67 5.08
C ALA A 216 12.76 -9.93 5.80
N ALA A 217 11.90 -8.91 5.91
CA ALA A 217 10.58 -9.03 6.49
C ALA A 217 9.66 -9.94 5.67
N GLY A 218 9.75 -9.90 4.34
CA GLY A 218 9.00 -10.79 3.45
C GLY A 218 9.42 -12.26 3.61
N VAL A 219 10.74 -12.52 3.68
CA VAL A 219 11.27 -13.87 3.95
C VAL A 219 10.82 -14.35 5.33
N TRP A 220 10.88 -13.49 6.35
CA TRP A 220 10.37 -13.82 7.69
C TRP A 220 8.86 -14.14 7.64
N ALA A 221 8.05 -13.30 6.98
CA ALA A 221 6.61 -13.52 6.83
C ALA A 221 6.29 -14.85 6.11
N ALA A 222 7.07 -15.22 5.10
CA ALA A 222 6.95 -16.52 4.42
C ALA A 222 7.40 -17.68 5.33
N GLY A 223 8.46 -17.47 6.11
CA GLY A 223 9.02 -18.47 7.02
C GLY A 223 8.07 -18.90 8.13
N VAL A 224 7.27 -17.99 8.68
CA VAL A 224 6.30 -18.27 9.76
C VAL A 224 4.97 -18.82 9.28
N GLN A 225 4.76 -18.98 7.96
CA GLN A 225 3.53 -19.62 7.45
C GLN A 225 3.44 -21.09 7.88
N PRO A 226 2.21 -21.60 8.15
CA PRO A 226 1.99 -23.01 8.46
C PRO A 226 2.53 -23.95 7.36
N ALA A 227 2.92 -25.16 7.75
CA ALA A 227 3.46 -26.17 6.82
C ALA A 227 2.46 -26.49 5.69
N SER A 228 1.16 -26.56 5.99
CA SER A 228 0.09 -26.80 5.02
C SER A 228 0.00 -25.69 3.95
N VAL A 229 0.19 -24.43 4.35
CA VAL A 229 0.21 -23.28 3.43
C VAL A 229 1.44 -23.35 2.53
N LYS A 230 2.62 -23.64 3.11
CA LYS A 230 3.87 -23.79 2.33
C LYS A 230 3.76 -24.94 1.31
N ALA A 231 3.23 -26.08 1.73
CA ALA A 231 2.99 -27.23 0.84
C ALA A 231 2.02 -26.87 -0.30
N GLY A 232 0.95 -26.14 0.01
CA GLY A 232 -0.02 -25.69 -0.99
C GLY A 232 0.59 -24.74 -2.02
N LEU A 233 1.44 -23.78 -1.58
CA LEU A 233 2.19 -22.89 -2.48
C LEU A 233 3.23 -23.63 -3.33
N ALA A 234 3.73 -24.79 -2.85
CA ALA A 234 4.59 -25.68 -3.62
C ALA A 234 3.83 -26.59 -4.60
N GLY A 235 2.49 -26.43 -4.71
CA GLY A 235 1.64 -27.20 -5.62
C GLY A 235 1.04 -28.47 -5.03
N GLN A 236 1.20 -28.72 -3.72
CA GLN A 236 0.63 -29.87 -3.01
C GLN A 236 -0.77 -29.56 -2.43
N SER A 237 -1.60 -28.84 -3.19
CA SER A 237 -2.97 -28.48 -2.81
C SER A 237 -3.96 -29.18 -3.74
N ALA A 238 -5.21 -29.33 -3.29
CA ALA A 238 -6.33 -29.75 -4.14
C ALA A 238 -6.53 -28.84 -5.37
N TYR A 239 -6.03 -27.61 -5.28
CA TYR A 239 -6.10 -26.63 -6.36
C TYR A 239 -4.68 -26.27 -6.87
N PRO A 240 -4.23 -26.84 -8.00
CA PRO A 240 -2.89 -26.58 -8.54
C PRO A 240 -2.59 -25.11 -8.85
N LEU A 241 -3.63 -24.28 -9.00
CA LEU A 241 -3.52 -22.84 -9.26
C LEU A 241 -2.71 -22.09 -8.17
N TYR A 242 -2.70 -22.56 -6.92
CA TYR A 242 -1.93 -21.94 -5.85
C TYR A 242 -0.42 -22.03 -6.02
N ARG A 243 0.08 -22.93 -6.88
CA ARG A 243 1.48 -22.91 -7.28
C ARG A 243 1.87 -21.60 -7.94
N LEU A 244 0.99 -21.01 -8.77
CA LEU A 244 1.24 -19.69 -9.37
C LEU A 244 1.43 -18.60 -8.32
N SER A 245 0.73 -18.69 -7.18
CA SER A 245 0.94 -17.78 -6.06
C SER A 245 2.30 -18.00 -5.38
N GLY A 246 2.76 -19.25 -5.26
CA GLY A 246 4.09 -19.57 -4.79
C GLY A 246 5.18 -19.01 -5.72
N ASP A 247 5.03 -19.24 -7.03
CA ASP A 247 5.95 -18.73 -8.06
C ASP A 247 5.98 -17.17 -8.05
N ALA A 248 4.83 -16.52 -7.85
CA ALA A 248 4.76 -15.06 -7.70
C ALA A 248 5.58 -14.55 -6.51
N GLY A 249 5.70 -15.31 -5.42
CA GLY A 249 6.59 -14.97 -4.30
C GLY A 249 8.06 -14.94 -4.69
N TYR A 250 8.52 -15.89 -5.51
CA TYR A 250 9.90 -15.88 -6.01
C TYR A 250 10.14 -14.73 -7.01
N VAL A 251 9.17 -14.46 -7.88
CA VAL A 251 9.24 -13.31 -8.80
C VAL A 251 9.27 -11.99 -8.01
N TRP A 252 8.48 -11.88 -6.94
CA TRP A 252 8.52 -10.73 -6.03
C TRP A 252 9.92 -10.51 -5.45
N LEU A 253 10.57 -11.56 -4.93
CA LEU A 253 11.95 -11.47 -4.42
C LEU A 253 12.90 -10.92 -5.49
N ALA A 254 12.87 -11.46 -6.70
CA ALA A 254 13.73 -11.03 -7.80
C ALA A 254 13.48 -9.56 -8.19
N LEU A 255 12.22 -9.13 -8.24
CA LEU A 255 11.84 -7.76 -8.57
C LEU A 255 12.28 -6.76 -7.50
N VAL A 256 12.15 -7.10 -6.20
CA VAL A 256 12.64 -6.23 -5.13
C VAL A 256 14.16 -6.12 -5.18
N VAL A 257 14.89 -7.22 -5.42
CA VAL A 257 16.35 -7.18 -5.62
C VAL A 257 16.72 -6.28 -6.80
N ALA A 258 16.05 -6.42 -7.93
CA ALA A 258 16.30 -5.57 -9.09
C ALA A 258 16.03 -4.08 -8.77
N ALA A 259 14.95 -3.78 -8.04
CA ALA A 259 14.63 -2.42 -7.62
C ALA A 259 15.65 -1.85 -6.63
N VAL A 260 16.14 -2.66 -5.69
CA VAL A 260 17.23 -2.29 -4.77
C VAL A 260 18.51 -1.93 -5.54
N VAL A 261 18.86 -2.72 -6.55
CA VAL A 261 20.05 -2.45 -7.40
C VAL A 261 19.89 -1.15 -8.17
N VAL A 262 18.73 -0.94 -8.84
CA VAL A 262 18.45 0.31 -9.57
C VAL A 262 18.46 1.51 -8.60
N ALA A 263 17.87 1.36 -7.43
CA ALA A 263 17.86 2.38 -6.40
C ALA A 263 19.27 2.70 -5.87
N ALA A 264 20.10 1.69 -5.66
CA ALA A 264 21.49 1.87 -5.24
C ALA A 264 22.32 2.60 -6.31
N ILE A 265 22.20 2.22 -7.58
CA ILE A 265 22.87 2.90 -8.70
C ILE A 265 22.46 4.38 -8.75
N ALA A 266 21.15 4.67 -8.68
CA ALA A 266 20.65 6.04 -8.70
C ALA A 266 21.06 6.83 -7.45
N GLY A 267 20.96 6.22 -6.26
CA GLY A 267 21.21 6.89 -4.99
C GLY A 267 22.66 7.18 -4.69
N PHE A 268 23.55 6.24 -4.92
CA PHE A 268 25.00 6.39 -4.67
C PHE A 268 25.70 7.08 -5.85
N GLY A 269 25.30 6.77 -7.09
CA GLY A 269 25.80 7.42 -8.29
C GLY A 269 25.20 8.80 -8.54
N LYS A 270 24.17 9.23 -7.77
CA LYS A 270 23.42 10.48 -7.98
C LYS A 270 22.91 10.62 -9.42
N VAL A 271 22.49 9.48 -10.00
CA VAL A 271 22.07 9.41 -11.39
C VAL A 271 20.66 9.98 -11.55
N VAL A 272 20.54 11.05 -12.33
CA VAL A 272 19.27 11.64 -12.75
C VAL A 272 19.07 11.32 -14.22
N ALA A 273 18.31 10.27 -14.50
CA ALA A 273 18.04 9.82 -15.85
C ALA A 273 16.58 9.37 -16.02
N ALA A 274 16.04 9.51 -17.23
CA ALA A 274 14.67 9.10 -17.51
C ALA A 274 14.47 7.59 -17.28
N TRP A 275 15.48 6.77 -17.61
CA TRP A 275 15.40 5.33 -17.41
C TRP A 275 15.30 4.95 -15.92
N THR A 276 16.07 5.59 -15.01
CA THR A 276 15.97 5.30 -13.57
C THR A 276 14.59 5.64 -13.03
N SER A 277 14.00 6.75 -13.46
CA SER A 277 12.69 7.20 -13.03
C SER A 277 11.58 6.24 -13.47
N TRP A 278 11.56 5.84 -14.74
CA TRP A 278 10.52 4.96 -15.27
C TRP A 278 10.69 3.51 -14.83
N THR A 279 11.93 3.04 -14.72
CA THR A 279 12.22 1.70 -14.16
C THR A 279 11.78 1.62 -12.71
N ALA A 280 11.96 2.68 -11.90
CA ALA A 280 11.47 2.73 -10.53
C ALA A 280 9.95 2.58 -10.45
N VAL A 281 9.19 3.26 -11.33
CA VAL A 281 7.72 3.12 -11.40
C VAL A 281 7.32 1.70 -11.80
N LEU A 282 7.94 1.18 -12.87
CA LEU A 282 7.62 -0.17 -13.36
C LEU A 282 7.85 -1.22 -12.28
N LEU A 283 9.02 -1.17 -11.63
CA LEU A 283 9.38 -2.12 -10.57
C LEU A 283 8.46 -1.97 -9.35
N ALA A 284 8.10 -0.74 -8.95
CA ALA A 284 7.15 -0.53 -7.86
C ALA A 284 5.80 -1.21 -8.14
N VAL A 285 5.24 -1.02 -9.33
CA VAL A 285 3.96 -1.63 -9.72
C VAL A 285 4.06 -3.16 -9.81
N LEU A 286 5.12 -3.69 -10.43
CA LEU A 286 5.29 -5.14 -10.56
C LEU A 286 5.53 -5.84 -9.22
N VAL A 287 6.29 -5.22 -8.32
CA VAL A 287 6.50 -5.71 -6.94
C VAL A 287 5.16 -5.85 -6.24
N GLU A 288 4.30 -4.83 -6.29
CA GLU A 288 2.99 -4.88 -5.64
C GLU A 288 2.04 -5.91 -6.26
N ILE A 289 2.03 -6.06 -7.58
CA ILE A 289 1.23 -7.09 -8.24
C ILE A 289 1.66 -8.49 -7.76
N MET A 290 2.95 -8.78 -7.77
CA MET A 290 3.45 -10.11 -7.38
C MET A 290 3.22 -10.38 -5.88
N LEU A 291 3.41 -9.37 -5.02
CA LEU A 291 3.09 -9.46 -3.60
C LEU A 291 1.61 -9.80 -3.38
N VAL A 292 0.72 -9.12 -4.08
CA VAL A 292 -0.73 -9.33 -3.94
C VAL A 292 -1.13 -10.73 -4.37
N VAL A 293 -0.58 -11.23 -5.49
CA VAL A 293 -0.83 -12.61 -5.97
C VAL A 293 -0.34 -13.64 -4.94
N TYR A 294 0.86 -13.46 -4.40
CA TYR A 294 1.39 -14.32 -3.34
C TYR A 294 0.49 -14.31 -2.09
N ARG A 295 0.15 -13.12 -1.59
CA ARG A 295 -0.68 -12.96 -0.38
C ARG A 295 -2.09 -13.52 -0.53
N ASP A 296 -2.66 -13.46 -1.72
CA ASP A 296 -3.97 -14.04 -2.01
C ASP A 296 -3.94 -15.57 -1.88
N GLY A 297 -2.90 -16.21 -2.45
CA GLY A 297 -2.68 -17.65 -2.27
C GLY A 297 -2.47 -18.06 -0.82
N VAL A 298 -1.66 -17.32 -0.07
CA VAL A 298 -1.48 -17.54 1.38
C VAL A 298 -2.81 -17.45 2.12
N ARG A 299 -3.64 -16.46 1.82
CA ARG A 299 -4.97 -16.27 2.42
C ARG A 299 -5.88 -17.46 2.16
N ASP A 300 -6.02 -17.84 0.90
CA ASP A 300 -6.90 -18.92 0.50
C ASP A 300 -6.47 -20.27 1.09
N LEU A 301 -5.18 -20.59 1.03
CA LEU A 301 -4.61 -21.81 1.60
C LEU A 301 -4.76 -21.86 3.14
N THR A 302 -4.64 -20.70 3.81
CA THR A 302 -4.90 -20.60 5.25
C THR A 302 -6.35 -20.92 5.56
N LEU A 303 -7.31 -20.37 4.81
CA LEU A 303 -8.73 -20.66 4.97
C LEU A 303 -9.05 -22.13 4.63
N LEU A 304 -8.48 -22.64 3.56
CA LEU A 304 -8.65 -24.04 3.14
C LEU A 304 -8.17 -25.02 4.23
N SER A 305 -7.03 -24.71 4.87
CA SER A 305 -6.51 -25.52 6.00
C SER A 305 -7.43 -25.52 7.23
N LYS A 306 -8.40 -24.61 7.28
CA LYS A 306 -9.43 -24.48 8.33
C LYS A 306 -10.81 -24.97 7.87
N ASN A 307 -10.86 -25.78 6.82
CA ASN A 307 -12.08 -26.28 6.18
C ASN A 307 -13.01 -25.16 5.64
N TYR A 308 -12.42 -24.04 5.24
CA TYR A 308 -13.12 -22.94 4.62
C TYR A 308 -12.67 -22.83 3.16
N ASP A 309 -13.37 -23.53 2.27
CA ASP A 309 -13.06 -23.50 0.84
C ASP A 309 -13.71 -22.28 0.18
N VAL A 310 -12.87 -21.44 -0.42
CA VAL A 310 -13.31 -20.25 -1.15
C VAL A 310 -13.95 -20.62 -2.49
N TRP A 311 -13.61 -21.79 -3.03
CA TRP A 311 -14.10 -22.28 -4.32
C TRP A 311 -15.38 -23.11 -4.22
N ASP A 312 -15.74 -23.59 -3.02
CA ASP A 312 -16.95 -24.38 -2.78
C ASP A 312 -18.22 -23.51 -2.72
N ARG A 313 -18.28 -22.46 -3.51
CA ARG A 313 -19.42 -21.54 -3.59
C ARG A 313 -19.91 -21.42 -5.02
N VAL A 314 -21.18 -21.71 -5.22
CA VAL A 314 -21.88 -21.33 -6.42
C VAL A 314 -22.08 -19.81 -6.38
N VAL A 315 -21.15 -19.07 -6.97
CA VAL A 315 -21.29 -17.63 -7.16
C VAL A 315 -22.11 -17.39 -8.42
N VAL A 316 -23.38 -17.06 -8.23
CA VAL A 316 -24.19 -16.54 -9.32
C VAL A 316 -23.79 -15.09 -9.57
N THR A 317 -22.99 -14.88 -10.61
CA THR A 317 -22.52 -13.54 -10.98
C THR A 317 -23.64 -12.72 -11.56
N ASN A 318 -24.04 -11.64 -10.90
CA ASN A 318 -24.93 -10.65 -11.49
C ASN A 318 -24.11 -9.75 -12.44
N TRP A 319 -24.04 -10.15 -13.71
CA TRP A 319 -23.27 -9.45 -14.75
C TRP A 319 -23.73 -8.00 -14.96
N GLY A 320 -24.99 -7.67 -14.71
CA GLY A 320 -25.49 -6.31 -14.78
C GLY A 320 -24.83 -5.40 -13.74
N VAL A 321 -24.76 -5.86 -12.50
CA VAL A 321 -24.10 -5.11 -11.41
C VAL A 321 -22.57 -5.03 -11.64
N VAL A 322 -21.94 -6.12 -12.07
CA VAL A 322 -20.51 -6.13 -12.39
C VAL A 322 -20.20 -5.19 -13.57
N GLY A 323 -21.01 -5.23 -14.62
CA GLY A 323 -20.87 -4.34 -15.78
C GLY A 323 -21.01 -2.87 -15.40
N LEU A 324 -22.04 -2.53 -14.62
CA LEU A 324 -22.23 -1.18 -14.09
C LEU A 324 -21.01 -0.72 -13.25
N PHE A 325 -20.55 -1.58 -12.36
CA PHE A 325 -19.35 -1.29 -11.56
C PHE A 325 -18.13 -1.01 -12.45
N LEU A 326 -17.87 -1.85 -13.46
CA LEU A 326 -16.72 -1.69 -14.35
C LEU A 326 -16.81 -0.39 -15.15
N VAL A 327 -18.00 -0.04 -15.66
CA VAL A 327 -18.22 1.23 -16.38
C VAL A 327 -17.93 2.43 -15.47
N LEU A 328 -18.49 2.44 -14.25
CA LEU A 328 -18.27 3.51 -13.30
C LEU A 328 -16.82 3.59 -12.83
N PHE A 329 -16.18 2.45 -12.60
CA PHE A 329 -14.78 2.37 -12.18
C PHE A 329 -13.82 2.88 -13.27
N VAL A 330 -13.97 2.39 -14.51
CA VAL A 330 -13.15 2.84 -15.64
C VAL A 330 -13.43 4.30 -15.98
N GLY A 331 -14.70 4.71 -15.94
CA GLY A 331 -15.10 6.11 -16.12
C GLY A 331 -14.50 7.01 -15.06
N GLY A 332 -14.52 6.59 -13.78
CA GLY A 332 -13.90 7.31 -12.67
C GLY A 332 -12.39 7.45 -12.84
N LEU A 333 -11.69 6.38 -13.23
CA LEU A 333 -10.25 6.44 -13.56
C LEU A 333 -9.98 7.39 -14.74
N GLY A 334 -10.85 7.40 -15.76
CA GLY A 334 -10.78 8.32 -16.89
C GLY A 334 -10.92 9.78 -16.47
N VAL A 335 -11.90 10.09 -15.61
CA VAL A 335 -12.10 11.45 -15.04
C VAL A 335 -10.88 11.87 -14.22
N ILE A 336 -10.33 10.99 -13.40
CA ILE A 336 -9.12 11.28 -12.61
C ILE A 336 -7.93 11.56 -13.55
N GLY A 337 -7.72 10.72 -14.55
CA GLY A 337 -6.68 10.92 -15.56
C GLY A 337 -6.82 12.25 -16.30
N TRP A 338 -8.06 12.60 -16.68
CA TRP A 338 -8.38 13.88 -17.29
C TRP A 338 -8.06 15.05 -16.34
N LEU A 339 -8.49 15.02 -15.07
CA LEU A 339 -8.19 16.04 -14.07
C LEU A 339 -6.69 16.22 -13.87
N VAL A 340 -5.92 15.13 -13.76
CA VAL A 340 -4.46 15.17 -13.66
C VAL A 340 -3.87 15.84 -14.89
N SER A 341 -4.38 15.56 -16.10
CA SER A 341 -3.92 16.19 -17.34
C SER A 341 -4.22 17.68 -17.39
N VAL A 342 -5.41 18.10 -16.92
CA VAL A 342 -5.81 19.52 -16.84
C VAL A 342 -4.90 20.28 -15.88
N VAL A 343 -4.65 19.75 -14.69
CA VAL A 343 -3.75 20.36 -13.71
C VAL A 343 -2.32 20.46 -14.25
N ALA A 344 -1.84 19.40 -14.92
CA ALA A 344 -0.50 19.42 -15.52
C ALA A 344 -0.36 20.46 -16.66
N ARG A 345 -1.42 20.66 -17.46
CA ARG A 345 -1.46 21.70 -18.49
C ARG A 345 -1.52 23.10 -17.90
N ALA A 346 -2.36 23.33 -16.90
CA ALA A 346 -2.46 24.61 -16.20
C ALA A 346 -1.10 25.03 -15.57
N GLN A 347 -0.37 24.08 -14.97
CA GLN A 347 0.96 24.35 -14.45
C GLN A 347 1.95 24.76 -15.54
N LYS A 348 1.94 24.10 -16.71
CA LYS A 348 2.80 24.47 -17.85
C LYS A 348 2.50 25.88 -18.40
N VAL A 349 1.23 26.27 -18.45
CA VAL A 349 0.83 27.62 -18.90
C VAL A 349 1.32 28.69 -17.92
N MET A 350 1.24 28.43 -16.60
CA MET A 350 1.74 29.36 -15.59
C MET A 350 3.27 29.47 -15.59
N GLU A 351 3.99 28.37 -15.88
CA GLU A 351 5.45 28.35 -16.00
C GLU A 351 5.94 29.03 -17.29
N GLY A 352 5.14 29.03 -18.36
CA GLY A 352 5.48 29.73 -19.62
C GLY A 352 5.12 31.23 -19.66
N ALA A 353 4.38 31.70 -18.65
CA ALA A 353 3.97 33.11 -18.51
C ALA A 353 4.82 33.90 -17.47
N ALA A 354 5.75 33.21 -16.78
CA ALA A 354 6.71 33.77 -15.83
C ALA A 354 8.13 33.78 -16.43
#